data_836319416e93b12bc29a7e6e8a85d68b
#
_entry.id   836319416e93b12bc29a7e6e8a85d68b
#
_cell.length_a   1.000
_cell.length_b   1.000
_cell.length_c   1.000
_cell.angle_alpha   90.00
_cell.angle_beta   90.00
_cell.angle_gamma   90.00
#
_symmetry.space_group_name_H-M   'P 1'
#
loop_
_entity.id
_entity.type
_entity.pdbx_description
1 polymer ?
#
loop_
_entity_poly.entity_id
_entity_poly.type
_entity_poly.pdbx_seq_one_letter_code
_entity_poly.pdbx_strand_id
1 'polypeptide(L)'
;MKTYIGTKIVEAAPAIRMGGKVYDANELIPRSMELVEEGYKVRYQDGYESWSPKAVFEEAYRPIDGMNFGLAIEAMKKGKKCRRAGWNGKNQHIELASAISYTSPEGVIVNAEHDAIGNKAIAFCGTSGIQMGWLASQADMLADDWEIVE
;
A
#
# COMPACT_ATOMS: atom_id res chain seq x y z
N MET A 1 17.43 -20.14 -11.34
CA MET A 1 16.66 -19.22 -10.47
C MET A 1 15.58 -18.51 -11.26
N LYS A 2 14.50 -18.14 -10.62
CA LYS A 2 13.42 -17.34 -11.23
C LYS A 2 13.44 -15.95 -10.60
N THR A 3 12.98 -14.96 -11.36
CA THR A 3 12.85 -13.58 -10.87
C THR A 3 11.47 -13.36 -10.29
N TYR A 4 11.38 -12.65 -9.17
CA TYR A 4 10.13 -12.32 -8.49
C TYR A 4 10.06 -10.83 -8.21
N ILE A 5 8.83 -10.30 -8.19
CA ILE A 5 8.52 -8.98 -7.67
C ILE A 5 7.59 -9.16 -6.48
N GLY A 6 7.80 -8.43 -5.40
CA GLY A 6 7.06 -8.65 -4.17
C GLY A 6 6.29 -7.43 -3.69
N THR A 7 5.25 -7.68 -2.89
CA THR A 7 4.50 -6.66 -2.17
C THR A 7 4.23 -7.12 -0.75
N LYS A 8 4.57 -6.27 0.23
CA LYS A 8 4.28 -6.50 1.64
C LYS A 8 3.99 -5.18 2.33
N ILE A 9 3.18 -5.22 3.37
CA ILE A 9 3.05 -4.12 4.32
C ILE A 9 3.94 -4.47 5.51
N VAL A 10 4.87 -3.59 5.84
CA VAL A 10 5.82 -3.78 6.94
C VAL A 10 5.87 -2.52 7.80
N GLU A 11 6.32 -2.66 9.03
CA GLU A 11 6.71 -1.54 9.86
C GLU A 11 8.23 -1.38 9.78
N ALA A 12 8.71 -0.15 9.70
CA ALA A 12 10.15 0.10 9.64
C ALA A 12 10.50 1.43 10.32
N ALA A 13 11.70 1.50 10.83
CA ALA A 13 12.27 2.71 11.40
C ALA A 13 13.74 2.82 11.00
N PRO A 14 14.28 4.05 10.83
CA PRO A 14 15.70 4.23 10.59
C PRO A 14 16.54 3.57 11.67
N ALA A 15 17.55 2.83 11.27
CA ALA A 15 18.48 2.15 12.16
C ALA A 15 19.83 2.00 11.45
N ILE A 16 20.90 2.15 12.18
CA ILE A 16 22.25 1.95 11.65
C ILE A 16 22.78 0.59 12.01
N ARG A 17 23.70 0.11 11.20
CA ARG A 17 24.50 -1.09 11.52
C ARG A 17 25.96 -0.70 11.63
N MET A 18 26.60 -1.12 12.71
CA MET A 18 28.01 -0.90 12.97
C MET A 18 28.59 -2.11 13.69
N GLY A 19 29.64 -2.70 13.14
CA GLY A 19 30.29 -3.87 13.76
C GLY A 19 29.37 -5.08 13.90
N GLY A 20 28.45 -5.28 12.94
CA GLY A 20 27.49 -6.39 12.97
C GLY A 20 26.32 -6.19 13.95
N LYS A 21 26.27 -5.08 14.68
CA LYS A 21 25.17 -4.75 15.59
C LYS A 21 24.30 -3.63 15.02
N VAL A 22 22.98 -3.78 15.16
CA VAL A 22 21.99 -2.79 14.75
C VAL A 22 21.64 -1.89 15.96
N TYR A 23 21.66 -0.57 15.72
CA TYR A 23 21.30 0.44 16.71
C TYR A 23 20.13 1.24 16.16
N ASP A 24 19.04 1.34 16.91
CA ASP A 24 17.92 2.20 16.55
C ASP A 24 18.16 3.67 16.95
N ALA A 25 17.23 4.54 16.59
CA ALA A 25 17.38 5.99 16.80
C ALA A 25 17.48 6.41 18.27
N ASN A 26 17.05 5.55 19.20
CA ASN A 26 17.01 5.85 20.63
C ASN A 26 18.19 5.25 21.39
N GLU A 27 19.02 4.44 20.75
CA GLU A 27 20.17 3.82 21.37
C GLU A 27 21.40 4.72 21.28
N LEU A 28 22.22 4.68 22.33
CA LEU A 28 23.55 5.31 22.32
C LEU A 28 24.50 4.50 21.45
N ILE A 29 25.09 5.18 20.47
CA ILE A 29 26.06 4.57 19.57
C ILE A 29 27.45 4.70 20.20
N PRO A 30 28.16 3.59 20.50
CA PRO A 30 29.50 3.67 21.04
C PRO A 30 30.48 4.26 20.02
N ARG A 31 31.53 4.91 20.49
CA ARG A 31 32.63 5.35 19.61
C ARG A 31 33.35 4.12 19.06
N SER A 32 33.51 4.09 17.75
CA SER A 32 34.19 3.00 17.07
C SER A 32 34.86 3.51 15.80
N MET A 33 35.92 2.84 15.36
CA MET A 33 36.54 3.05 14.06
C MET A 33 35.83 2.27 12.96
N GLU A 34 34.82 1.47 13.30
CA GLU A 34 34.09 0.66 12.35
C GLU A 34 33.15 1.49 11.47
N LEU A 35 32.92 1.01 10.25
CA LEU A 35 32.05 1.67 9.30
C LEU A 35 30.60 1.64 9.80
N VAL A 36 29.96 2.82 9.75
CA VAL A 36 28.54 2.97 10.04
C VAL A 36 27.76 2.86 8.74
N GLU A 37 26.81 1.94 8.69
CA GLU A 37 25.92 1.76 7.57
C GLU A 37 24.51 2.27 7.95
N GLU A 38 23.96 3.17 7.16
CA GLU A 38 22.58 3.63 7.31
C GLU A 38 21.61 2.60 6.73
N GLY A 39 20.47 2.42 7.38
CA GLY A 39 19.44 1.52 6.92
C GLY A 39 18.18 1.60 7.75
N TYR A 40 17.43 0.52 7.74
CA TYR A 40 16.16 0.39 8.44
C TYR A 40 16.07 -0.91 9.20
N LYS A 41 15.50 -0.83 10.39
CA LYS A 41 15.00 -2.00 11.10
C LYS A 41 13.60 -2.27 10.60
N VAL A 42 13.35 -3.47 10.08
CA VAL A 42 12.10 -3.84 9.43
C VAL A 42 11.42 -4.92 10.25
N ARG A 43 10.16 -4.70 10.58
CA ARG A 43 9.32 -5.70 11.25
C ARG A 43 8.25 -6.19 10.30
N TYR A 44 8.21 -7.49 10.08
CA TYR A 44 7.20 -8.15 9.27
C TYR A 44 5.95 -8.47 10.09
N GLN A 45 4.86 -8.82 9.41
CA GLN A 45 3.56 -9.06 10.07
C GLN A 45 3.58 -10.21 11.07
N ASP A 46 4.45 -11.20 10.87
CA ASP A 46 4.65 -12.33 11.79
C ASP A 46 5.53 -11.98 13.01
N GLY A 47 6.01 -10.75 13.10
CA GLY A 47 6.89 -10.29 14.17
C GLY A 47 8.37 -10.47 13.89
N TYR A 48 8.75 -11.13 12.80
CA TYR A 48 10.16 -11.26 12.43
C TYR A 48 10.75 -9.88 12.14
N GLU A 49 11.96 -9.65 12.63
CA GLU A 49 12.67 -8.40 12.43
C GLU A 49 13.97 -8.65 11.67
N SER A 50 14.31 -7.74 10.77
CA SER A 50 15.57 -7.72 10.07
C SER A 50 16.06 -6.30 9.88
N TRP A 51 17.31 -6.15 9.47
CA TRP A 51 17.88 -4.87 9.08
C TRP A 51 18.12 -4.87 7.57
N SER A 52 17.84 -3.74 6.91
CA SER A 52 18.07 -3.56 5.48
C SER A 52 18.86 -2.29 5.22
N PRO A 53 19.85 -2.32 4.29
CA PRO A 53 20.51 -1.10 3.84
C PRO A 53 19.51 -0.09 3.29
N LYS A 54 19.79 1.18 3.48
CA LYS A 54 18.90 2.28 3.12
C LYS A 54 18.42 2.22 1.67
N ALA A 55 19.34 2.12 0.73
CA ALA A 55 19.00 2.08 -0.70
C ALA A 55 18.16 0.86 -1.08
N VAL A 56 18.46 -0.29 -0.51
CA VAL A 56 17.73 -1.54 -0.76
C VAL A 56 16.31 -1.45 -0.24
N PHE A 57 16.14 -0.90 0.97
CA PHE A 57 14.81 -0.72 1.56
C PHE A 57 13.98 0.29 0.76
N GLU A 58 14.55 1.45 0.45
CA GLU A 58 13.82 2.53 -0.24
C GLU A 58 13.47 2.17 -1.69
N GLU A 59 14.20 1.27 -2.32
CA GLU A 59 13.85 0.73 -3.63
C GLU A 59 12.60 -0.16 -3.55
N ALA A 60 12.48 -0.97 -2.49
CA ALA A 60 11.42 -1.96 -2.34
C ALA A 60 10.14 -1.39 -1.71
N TYR A 61 10.27 -0.41 -0.83
CA TYR A 61 9.16 0.07 -0.01
C TYR A 61 8.93 1.57 -0.17
N ARG A 62 7.66 1.97 -0.06
CA ARG A 62 7.23 3.38 -0.01
C ARG A 62 6.42 3.59 1.26
N PRO A 63 6.46 4.78 1.88
CA PRO A 63 5.53 5.10 2.96
C PRO A 63 4.09 4.96 2.48
N ILE A 64 3.19 4.62 3.37
CA ILE A 64 1.77 4.45 3.03
C ILE A 64 1.07 5.77 2.68
N ASP A 65 1.74 6.88 2.79
CA ASP A 65 1.29 8.22 2.37
C ASP A 65 2.06 8.76 1.15
N GLY A 66 2.88 7.92 0.53
CA GLY A 66 3.68 8.27 -0.66
C GLY A 66 3.80 7.11 -1.62
N MET A 67 2.70 6.40 -1.89
CA MET A 67 2.67 5.22 -2.75
C MET A 67 2.43 5.59 -4.21
N ASN A 68 2.92 4.75 -5.12
CA ASN A 68 2.47 4.77 -6.50
C ASN A 68 1.12 4.04 -6.65
N PHE A 69 0.51 4.12 -7.83
CA PHE A 69 -0.80 3.52 -8.07
C PHE A 69 -0.77 1.99 -8.01
N GLY A 70 0.31 1.37 -8.44
CA GLY A 70 0.49 -0.09 -8.33
C GLY A 70 0.42 -0.57 -6.89
N LEU A 71 1.07 0.14 -5.96
CA LEU A 71 1.01 -0.15 -4.54
C LEU A 71 -0.39 0.15 -3.95
N ALA A 72 -1.07 1.18 -4.44
CA ALA A 72 -2.45 1.47 -4.04
C ALA A 72 -3.38 0.30 -4.42
N ILE A 73 -3.24 -0.24 -5.62
CA ILE A 73 -4.02 -1.42 -6.05
C ILE A 73 -3.72 -2.63 -5.16
N GLU A 74 -2.47 -2.89 -4.87
CA GLU A 74 -2.09 -3.98 -3.97
C GLU A 74 -2.64 -3.78 -2.55
N ALA A 75 -2.62 -2.55 -2.05
CA ALA A 75 -3.22 -2.21 -0.76
C ALA A 75 -4.73 -2.46 -0.77
N MET A 76 -5.43 -2.07 -1.83
CA MET A 76 -6.86 -2.32 -1.96
C MET A 76 -7.19 -3.82 -2.01
N LYS A 77 -6.36 -4.62 -2.66
CA LYS A 77 -6.50 -6.09 -2.65
C LYS A 77 -6.33 -6.69 -1.25
N LYS A 78 -5.64 -5.98 -0.36
CA LYS A 78 -5.50 -6.35 1.05
C LYS A 78 -6.61 -5.77 1.94
N GLY A 79 -7.63 -5.17 1.36
CA GLY A 79 -8.79 -4.62 2.07
C GLY A 79 -8.62 -3.19 2.54
N LYS A 80 -7.61 -2.48 2.06
CA LYS A 80 -7.36 -1.08 2.44
C LYS A 80 -8.14 -0.12 1.55
N LYS A 81 -8.37 1.09 2.06
CA LYS A 81 -8.92 2.22 1.32
C LYS A 81 -7.79 3.14 0.93
N CYS A 82 -7.82 3.67 -0.26
CA CYS A 82 -6.76 4.54 -0.77
C CYS A 82 -7.32 5.84 -1.34
N ARG A 83 -6.50 6.88 -1.33
CA ARG A 83 -6.82 8.16 -1.97
C ARG A 83 -5.53 8.84 -2.41
N ARG A 84 -5.65 9.82 -3.28
CA ARG A 84 -4.56 10.75 -3.55
C ARG A 84 -4.55 11.86 -2.50
N ALA A 85 -3.35 12.38 -2.19
CA ALA A 85 -3.17 13.41 -1.16
C ALA A 85 -4.00 14.69 -1.41
N GLY A 86 -4.24 15.05 -2.66
CA GLY A 86 -4.97 16.25 -3.05
C GLY A 86 -6.49 16.12 -3.14
N TRP A 87 -7.06 14.98 -2.80
CA TRP A 87 -8.50 14.81 -2.89
C TRP A 87 -9.22 15.61 -1.80
N ASN A 88 -10.14 16.47 -2.24
CA ASN A 88 -10.76 17.49 -1.39
C ASN A 88 -12.01 17.03 -0.64
N GLY A 89 -12.61 15.94 -1.06
CA GLY A 89 -13.83 15.44 -0.43
C GLY A 89 -13.53 14.77 0.92
N LYS A 90 -14.36 15.08 1.90
CA LYS A 90 -14.26 14.46 3.21
C LYS A 90 -14.47 12.96 3.08
N ASN A 91 -13.47 12.17 3.51
CA ASN A 91 -13.47 10.72 3.43
C ASN A 91 -13.55 10.15 2.01
N GLN A 92 -13.28 10.95 0.98
CA GLN A 92 -13.20 10.42 -0.38
C GLN A 92 -12.06 9.41 -0.50
N HIS A 93 -12.38 8.27 -1.06
CA HIS A 93 -11.40 7.19 -1.26
C HIS A 93 -11.87 6.24 -2.34
N ILE A 94 -10.97 5.40 -2.78
CA ILE A 94 -11.29 4.21 -3.59
C ILE A 94 -11.08 2.96 -2.76
N GLU A 95 -11.85 1.94 -3.06
CA GLU A 95 -11.74 0.62 -2.45
C GLU A 95 -12.11 -0.47 -3.47
N LEU A 96 -11.69 -1.69 -3.22
CA LEU A 96 -12.00 -2.79 -4.11
C LEU A 96 -13.37 -3.38 -3.75
N ALA A 97 -14.30 -3.30 -4.70
CA ALA A 97 -15.54 -4.05 -4.65
C ALA A 97 -15.26 -5.48 -5.14
N SER A 98 -15.48 -6.47 -4.28
CA SER A 98 -15.23 -7.87 -4.61
C SER A 98 -16.31 -8.46 -5.50
N ALA A 99 -17.49 -7.84 -5.53
CA ALA A 99 -18.62 -8.28 -6.30
C ALA A 99 -19.47 -7.11 -6.75
N ILE A 100 -19.92 -7.14 -8.00
CA ILE A 100 -20.87 -6.17 -8.55
C ILE A 100 -22.18 -6.89 -8.81
N SER A 101 -23.27 -6.42 -8.23
CA SER A 101 -24.61 -6.89 -8.55
C SER A 101 -25.52 -5.72 -8.86
N TYR A 102 -26.55 -5.94 -9.65
CA TYR A 102 -27.56 -4.93 -9.92
C TYR A 102 -28.90 -5.61 -10.17
N THR A 103 -29.97 -4.85 -10.02
CA THR A 103 -31.32 -5.29 -10.37
C THR A 103 -31.61 -4.86 -11.82
N SER A 104 -31.91 -5.84 -12.67
CA SER A 104 -32.27 -5.55 -14.06
C SER A 104 -33.63 -4.85 -14.16
N PRO A 105 -33.97 -4.24 -15.33
CA PRO A 105 -35.30 -3.66 -15.53
C PRO A 105 -36.43 -4.65 -15.32
N GLU A 106 -36.16 -5.94 -15.50
CA GLU A 106 -37.14 -7.04 -15.29
C GLU A 106 -37.27 -7.46 -13.82
N GLY A 107 -36.51 -6.84 -12.91
CA GLY A 107 -36.55 -7.14 -11.48
C GLY A 107 -35.66 -8.30 -11.07
N VAL A 108 -34.79 -8.79 -11.95
CA VAL A 108 -33.86 -9.87 -11.65
C VAL A 108 -32.57 -9.30 -11.09
N ILE A 109 -32.06 -9.88 -9.99
CA ILE A 109 -30.76 -9.52 -9.46
C ILE A 109 -29.69 -10.28 -10.25
N VAL A 110 -28.87 -9.51 -10.99
CA VAL A 110 -27.78 -10.05 -11.81
C VAL A 110 -26.52 -10.13 -10.96
N ASN A 111 -25.78 -11.23 -11.09
CA ASN A 111 -24.54 -11.52 -10.34
C ASN A 111 -24.74 -11.59 -8.81
N ALA A 112 -25.87 -12.07 -8.35
CA ALA A 112 -26.13 -12.23 -6.91
C ALA A 112 -25.17 -13.23 -6.25
N GLU A 113 -24.70 -14.23 -7.00
CA GLU A 113 -23.84 -15.32 -6.49
C GLU A 113 -22.34 -15.10 -6.68
N HIS A 114 -21.92 -14.14 -7.42
CA HIS A 114 -20.64 -13.43 -7.38
C HIS A 114 -19.32 -14.04 -7.82
N ASP A 115 -19.24 -15.19 -8.36
CA ASP A 115 -17.97 -15.75 -8.83
C ASP A 115 -17.72 -15.53 -10.33
N ALA A 116 -18.49 -14.68 -10.97
CA ALA A 116 -18.36 -14.40 -12.39
C ALA A 116 -17.10 -13.58 -12.71
N ILE A 117 -16.47 -13.88 -13.83
CA ILE A 117 -15.35 -13.09 -14.37
C ILE A 117 -15.81 -11.64 -14.57
N GLY A 118 -14.96 -10.69 -14.13
CA GLY A 118 -15.27 -9.28 -14.26
C GLY A 118 -16.16 -8.71 -13.16
N ASN A 119 -16.42 -9.48 -12.12
CA ASN A 119 -17.31 -9.06 -11.04
C ASN A 119 -16.61 -8.19 -9.99
N LYS A 120 -15.32 -7.94 -10.14
CA LYS A 120 -14.56 -7.02 -9.28
C LYS A 120 -14.47 -5.65 -9.92
N ALA A 121 -14.53 -4.60 -9.11
CA ALA A 121 -14.36 -3.24 -9.59
C ALA A 121 -13.75 -2.36 -8.52
N ILE A 122 -13.15 -1.25 -8.96
CA ILE A 122 -12.75 -0.19 -8.06
C ILE A 122 -13.97 0.70 -7.83
N ALA A 123 -14.38 0.83 -6.58
CA ALA A 123 -15.48 1.72 -6.19
C ALA A 123 -14.91 3.05 -5.74
N PHE A 124 -15.52 4.14 -6.17
CA PHE A 124 -15.22 5.48 -5.69
C PHE A 124 -16.26 5.89 -4.65
N CYS A 125 -15.79 6.09 -3.43
CA CYS A 125 -16.64 6.53 -2.31
C CYS A 125 -16.48 8.03 -2.15
N GLY A 126 -17.41 8.77 -2.73
CA GLY A 126 -17.42 10.22 -2.70
C GLY A 126 -18.41 10.79 -1.69
N THR A 127 -18.52 12.12 -1.66
CA THR A 127 -19.45 12.83 -0.78
C THR A 127 -20.92 12.58 -1.14
N SER A 128 -21.20 12.21 -2.37
CA SER A 128 -22.56 11.94 -2.87
C SER A 128 -22.93 10.46 -2.86
N GLY A 129 -22.05 9.59 -2.40
CA GLY A 129 -22.27 8.16 -2.35
C GLY A 129 -21.19 7.36 -3.08
N ILE A 130 -21.50 6.11 -3.35
CA ILE A 130 -20.56 5.16 -3.96
C ILE A 130 -20.85 5.05 -5.44
N GLN A 131 -19.80 5.20 -6.26
CA GLN A 131 -19.84 4.98 -7.69
C GLN A 131 -19.00 3.76 -8.05
N MET A 132 -19.60 2.77 -8.68
CA MET A 132 -18.90 1.58 -9.15
C MET A 132 -18.19 1.84 -10.47
N GLY A 133 -17.06 1.17 -10.66
CA GLY A 133 -16.35 1.23 -11.92
C GLY A 133 -15.55 2.52 -12.11
N TRP A 134 -14.90 3.00 -11.07
CA TRP A 134 -14.04 4.18 -11.18
C TRP A 134 -12.89 3.95 -12.15
N LEU A 135 -12.67 4.89 -13.06
CA LEU A 135 -11.61 4.86 -14.05
C LEU A 135 -10.51 5.84 -13.67
N ALA A 136 -9.30 5.33 -13.49
CA ALA A 136 -8.13 6.17 -13.20
C ALA A 136 -7.70 6.94 -14.45
N SER A 137 -7.41 8.23 -14.29
CA SER A 137 -6.77 9.03 -15.32
C SER A 137 -5.28 8.68 -15.43
N GLN A 138 -4.61 9.15 -16.51
CA GLN A 138 -3.15 9.03 -16.61
C GLN A 138 -2.47 9.71 -15.42
N ALA A 139 -2.95 10.87 -15.00
CA ALA A 139 -2.42 11.56 -13.84
C ALA A 139 -2.54 10.72 -12.56
N ASP A 140 -3.65 10.03 -12.38
CA ASP A 140 -3.85 9.14 -11.24
C ASP A 140 -2.92 7.92 -11.28
N MET A 141 -2.80 7.30 -12.46
CA MET A 141 -1.97 6.10 -12.63
C MET A 141 -0.47 6.36 -12.48
N LEU A 142 -0.01 7.57 -12.79
CA LEU A 142 1.40 7.94 -12.74
C LEU A 142 1.78 8.74 -11.49
N ALA A 143 0.84 9.00 -10.60
CA ALA A 143 1.10 9.73 -9.36
C ALA A 143 1.85 8.90 -8.32
N ASP A 144 2.62 9.58 -7.49
CA ASP A 144 3.37 9.00 -6.36
C ASP A 144 2.88 9.54 -5.02
N ASP A 145 1.65 10.03 -4.96
CA ASP A 145 1.04 10.63 -3.77
C ASP A 145 -0.17 9.85 -3.25
N TRP A 146 -0.28 8.60 -3.65
CA TRP A 146 -1.32 7.72 -3.13
C TRP A 146 -1.07 7.38 -1.66
N GLU A 147 -2.14 7.37 -0.89
CA GLU A 147 -2.05 7.06 0.55
C GLU A 147 -3.14 6.09 0.98
N ILE A 148 -2.82 5.30 2.01
CA ILE A 148 -3.82 4.46 2.69
C ILE A 148 -4.58 5.34 3.66
N VAL A 149 -5.91 5.26 3.61
CA VAL A 149 -6.83 5.94 4.54
C VAL A 149 -7.14 5.01 5.69
N GLU A 150 -6.94 5.46 6.89
CA GLU A 150 -7.28 4.73 8.10
C GLU A 150 -8.57 5.24 8.74
#